data_f64f0b38b513fb3bf8e459502bdeec1c
#
_entry.id   f64f0b38b513fb3bf8e459502bdeec1c
#
_cell.length_a   1.000
_cell.length_b   1.000
_cell.length_c   1.000
_cell.angle_alpha   90.00
_cell.angle_beta   90.00
_cell.angle_gamma   90.00
#
_symmetry.space_group_name_H-M   'P 1'
#
loop_
_entity.id
_entity.type
_entity.pdbx_description
1 polymer ?
#
loop_
_entity_poly.entity_id
_entity_poly.type
_entity_poly.pdbx_seq_one_letter_code
_entity_poly.pdbx_strand_id
1 'polypeptide(L)'
;ISVKGRQVWMSENGTFAFGFSQVSRDHYVLGIWYANIPGNRTLVWMANRDQPVGEGGCLTLGQDGNLQLVDEGSTIWMAETTGLFVQSGEMQESGNFVLYNSNRNIVWQSFASPTDTLLPEQQLTETLNLTSWNSSTDVSTGHYSLKMVRTPVSLKLALNYNAPSGSSNYSYWSGPEIFEGSDTVVVSLDHSGSISMSYSNSSNGLLYIYQNSNRLGENERILSRITIEHDGNVRLYRWDANNGSRWIVDWAAVSRPCTTAGICGNGICKLDSKSKPQCHCPTGSYQLDSTRPSLGCLPSRPTPDCRSDNNASPPYKIMTLSQTKYYGGSSIIANYSNISSMSGCGDICLSDCSCVASVYGISNHKPLCWTLKSLLFGGFQDLSYTFFVKVSLDNGTLGNHRAPASSAPSSNREKEKSRLKMIVLGTVLGTAFVLCLFCLFFLSQHIYKEKKRNFGCFNFYSWYSCKIFLRRSADGDQQFQTEAWN
;
A
#
# COMPACT_ATOMS: atom_id res chain seq x y z
N ILE A 1 0.17 -21.90 -15.75
CA ILE A 1 -0.08 -20.55 -16.32
C ILE A 1 1.24 -19.81 -16.41
N SER A 2 1.53 -19.14 -17.51
CA SER A 2 2.72 -18.31 -17.67
C SER A 2 2.39 -16.93 -18.21
N VAL A 3 3.26 -15.94 -17.93
CA VAL A 3 3.12 -14.58 -18.47
C VAL A 3 3.06 -14.62 -20.00
N LYS A 4 3.99 -15.32 -20.66
CA LYS A 4 4.02 -15.47 -22.13
C LYS A 4 2.80 -16.19 -22.70
N GLY A 5 2.25 -17.14 -21.98
CA GLY A 5 1.09 -17.93 -22.41
C GLY A 5 -0.24 -17.18 -22.34
N ARG A 6 -0.29 -16.06 -21.60
CA ARG A 6 -1.49 -15.21 -21.40
C ARG A 6 -2.75 -15.97 -21.02
N GLN A 7 -2.58 -17.15 -20.43
CA GLN A 7 -3.69 -17.99 -19.97
C GLN A 7 -4.30 -17.39 -18.72
N VAL A 8 -5.62 -17.44 -18.62
CA VAL A 8 -6.38 -17.03 -17.44
C VAL A 8 -7.39 -18.09 -17.08
N TRP A 9 -7.69 -18.23 -15.80
CA TRP A 9 -8.82 -19.02 -15.32
C TRP A 9 -10.00 -18.08 -15.08
N MET A 10 -11.12 -18.38 -15.71
CA MET A 10 -12.35 -17.61 -15.59
C MET A 10 -13.29 -18.28 -14.59
N SER A 11 -14.05 -17.49 -13.84
CA SER A 11 -15.23 -17.99 -13.14
C SER A 11 -16.31 -18.45 -14.14
N GLU A 12 -17.29 -19.23 -13.69
CA GLU A 12 -18.27 -19.90 -14.54
C GLU A 12 -19.01 -18.94 -15.49
N ASN A 13 -19.49 -17.80 -14.98
CA ASN A 13 -20.17 -16.77 -15.76
C ASN A 13 -19.23 -15.69 -16.30
N GLY A 14 -17.92 -15.83 -16.09
CA GLY A 14 -16.91 -14.88 -16.57
C GLY A 14 -16.83 -13.57 -15.80
N THR A 15 -17.37 -13.50 -14.58
CA THR A 15 -17.31 -12.29 -13.76
C THR A 15 -15.90 -11.98 -13.32
N PHE A 16 -15.14 -13.02 -12.91
CA PHE A 16 -13.78 -12.90 -12.45
C PHE A 16 -12.80 -13.70 -13.29
N ALA A 17 -11.55 -13.23 -13.32
CA ALA A 17 -10.45 -13.96 -13.92
C ALA A 17 -9.26 -13.99 -12.96
N PHE A 18 -8.53 -15.11 -12.95
CA PHE A 18 -7.27 -15.30 -12.25
C PHE A 18 -6.15 -15.54 -13.25
N GLY A 19 -5.03 -14.84 -13.11
CA GLY A 19 -3.90 -14.96 -14.02
C GLY A 19 -2.91 -13.81 -13.87
N PHE A 20 -2.04 -13.62 -14.85
CA PHE A 20 -1.08 -12.52 -14.85
C PHE A 20 -1.69 -11.22 -15.37
N SER A 21 -1.46 -10.14 -14.61
CA SER A 21 -1.82 -8.78 -14.99
C SER A 21 -0.57 -7.91 -15.01
N GLN A 22 -0.39 -7.15 -16.09
CA GLN A 22 0.70 -6.18 -16.20
C GLN A 22 0.43 -4.99 -15.30
N VAL A 23 1.40 -4.62 -14.45
CA VAL A 23 1.30 -3.48 -13.52
C VAL A 23 2.25 -2.33 -13.88
N SER A 24 3.33 -2.64 -14.59
CA SER A 24 4.22 -1.64 -15.18
C SER A 24 4.93 -2.25 -16.40
N ARG A 25 5.82 -1.50 -17.06
CA ARG A 25 6.57 -2.02 -18.19
C ARG A 25 7.36 -3.27 -17.78
N ASP A 26 7.09 -4.40 -18.48
CA ASP A 26 7.75 -5.70 -18.29
C ASP A 26 7.63 -6.30 -16.87
N HIS A 27 6.65 -5.83 -16.07
CA HIS A 27 6.38 -6.34 -14.73
C HIS A 27 4.93 -6.78 -14.58
N TYR A 28 4.75 -7.97 -13.99
CA TYR A 28 3.47 -8.65 -13.89
C TYR A 28 3.22 -9.14 -12.46
N VAL A 29 1.96 -9.06 -12.05
CA VAL A 29 1.48 -9.72 -10.83
C VAL A 29 0.53 -10.86 -11.19
N LEU A 30 0.57 -11.92 -10.41
CA LEU A 30 -0.45 -12.95 -10.39
C LEU A 30 -1.61 -12.42 -9.55
N GLY A 31 -2.80 -12.29 -10.15
CA GLY A 31 -3.91 -11.63 -9.46
C GLY A 31 -5.28 -12.07 -9.94
N ILE A 32 -6.29 -11.52 -9.27
CA ILE A 32 -7.71 -11.68 -9.59
C ILE A 32 -8.28 -10.32 -9.95
N TRP A 33 -9.11 -10.26 -10.99
CA TRP A 33 -9.77 -9.04 -11.43
C TRP A 33 -11.17 -9.30 -11.96
N TYR A 34 -12.00 -8.24 -12.02
CA TYR A 34 -13.28 -8.29 -12.72
C TYR A 34 -13.03 -8.40 -14.23
N ALA A 35 -13.49 -9.49 -14.85
CA ALA A 35 -13.22 -9.81 -16.24
C ALA A 35 -14.30 -9.33 -17.21
N ASN A 36 -15.54 -9.18 -16.74
CA ASN A 36 -16.72 -8.79 -17.54
C ASN A 36 -16.93 -7.27 -17.62
N ILE A 37 -16.04 -6.46 -17.05
CA ILE A 37 -16.12 -4.99 -17.12
C ILE A 37 -15.13 -4.44 -18.14
N PRO A 38 -15.54 -3.43 -18.96
CA PRO A 38 -14.66 -2.83 -19.96
C PRO A 38 -13.59 -1.93 -19.32
N GLY A 39 -12.50 -1.72 -20.05
CA GLY A 39 -11.43 -0.82 -19.67
C GLY A 39 -10.24 -1.51 -18.98
N ASN A 40 -9.58 -0.78 -18.10
CA ASN A 40 -8.44 -1.32 -17.35
C ASN A 40 -8.89 -2.36 -16.32
N ARG A 41 -8.09 -3.40 -16.13
CA ARG A 41 -8.36 -4.44 -15.15
C ARG A 41 -8.50 -3.86 -13.76
N THR A 42 -9.64 -4.12 -13.10
CA THR A 42 -9.84 -3.81 -11.69
C THR A 42 -9.36 -5.00 -10.88
N LEU A 43 -8.11 -4.95 -10.45
CA LEU A 43 -7.51 -5.96 -9.57
C LEU A 43 -8.19 -5.92 -8.20
N VAL A 44 -8.48 -7.10 -7.64
CA VAL A 44 -9.11 -7.27 -6.32
C VAL A 44 -8.27 -8.14 -5.37
N TRP A 45 -7.28 -8.84 -5.91
CA TRP A 45 -6.33 -9.63 -5.15
C TRP A 45 -5.03 -9.82 -5.95
N MET A 46 -3.88 -9.90 -5.25
CA MET A 46 -2.57 -10.08 -5.85
C MET A 46 -1.69 -10.96 -4.97
N ALA A 47 -1.05 -11.98 -5.56
CA ALA A 47 -0.14 -12.88 -4.83
C ALA A 47 1.22 -12.22 -4.52
N ASN A 48 1.76 -11.46 -5.47
CA ASN A 48 3.16 -11.02 -5.49
C ASN A 48 3.30 -9.51 -5.73
N ARG A 49 2.45 -8.71 -5.12
CA ARG A 49 2.42 -7.25 -5.34
C ARG A 49 3.73 -6.54 -5.00
N ASP A 50 4.51 -7.08 -4.03
CA ASP A 50 5.79 -6.50 -3.59
C ASP A 50 6.99 -7.02 -4.40
N GLN A 51 6.80 -8.10 -5.16
CA GLN A 51 7.80 -8.70 -6.05
C GLN A 51 7.18 -9.08 -7.40
N PRO A 52 6.84 -8.09 -8.25
CA PRO A 52 6.34 -8.37 -9.58
C PRO A 52 7.35 -9.18 -10.39
N VAL A 53 6.86 -10.13 -11.20
CA VAL A 53 7.69 -10.99 -12.04
C VAL A 53 7.87 -10.41 -13.44
N GLY A 54 8.92 -10.86 -14.13
CA GLY A 54 9.16 -10.55 -15.53
C GLY A 54 8.34 -11.44 -16.47
N GLU A 55 8.68 -11.39 -17.77
CA GLU A 55 8.06 -12.25 -18.80
C GLU A 55 8.32 -13.76 -18.59
N GLY A 56 9.33 -14.13 -17.80
CA GLY A 56 9.65 -15.51 -17.41
C GLY A 56 8.73 -16.08 -16.35
N GLY A 57 7.91 -15.25 -15.72
CA GLY A 57 7.04 -15.65 -14.63
C GLY A 57 6.08 -16.79 -14.98
N CYS A 58 6.03 -17.81 -14.12
CA CYS A 58 5.26 -19.02 -14.32
C CYS A 58 4.64 -19.50 -13.01
N LEU A 59 3.33 -19.77 -13.03
CA LEU A 59 2.60 -20.42 -11.93
C LEU A 59 2.58 -21.92 -12.19
N THR A 60 3.11 -22.70 -11.25
CA THR A 60 3.22 -24.16 -11.33
C THR A 60 2.67 -24.82 -10.08
N LEU A 61 2.09 -26.02 -10.24
CA LEU A 61 1.79 -26.91 -9.14
C LEU A 61 2.95 -27.92 -9.03
N GLY A 62 3.67 -27.87 -7.90
CA GLY A 62 4.78 -28.76 -7.61
C GLY A 62 4.32 -30.21 -7.38
N GLN A 63 5.25 -31.15 -7.47
CA GLN A 63 4.97 -32.57 -7.14
C GLN A 63 4.64 -32.76 -5.66
N ASP A 64 5.06 -31.85 -4.81
CA ASP A 64 4.76 -31.77 -3.40
C ASP A 64 3.33 -31.25 -3.12
N GLY A 65 2.56 -30.89 -4.16
CA GLY A 65 1.23 -30.32 -4.06
C GLY A 65 1.21 -28.83 -3.75
N ASN A 66 2.36 -28.13 -3.81
CA ASN A 66 2.42 -26.70 -3.57
C ASN A 66 2.21 -25.90 -4.86
N LEU A 67 1.26 -24.96 -4.83
CA LEU A 67 1.09 -23.98 -5.91
C LEU A 67 2.07 -22.84 -5.71
N GLN A 68 2.96 -22.62 -6.69
CA GLN A 68 4.04 -21.65 -6.56
C GLN A 68 4.23 -20.82 -7.84
N LEU A 69 4.53 -19.54 -7.63
CA LEU A 69 4.94 -18.60 -8.65
C LEU A 69 6.47 -18.59 -8.71
N VAL A 70 7.01 -18.89 -9.86
CA VAL A 70 8.46 -18.96 -10.11
C VAL A 70 8.82 -17.96 -11.19
N ASP A 71 9.94 -17.25 -11.03
CA ASP A 71 10.55 -16.40 -12.05
C ASP A 71 12.06 -16.58 -12.03
N GLU A 72 12.67 -16.78 -13.20
CA GLU A 72 14.11 -17.04 -13.39
C GLU A 72 14.68 -18.12 -12.43
N GLY A 73 13.88 -19.15 -12.11
CA GLY A 73 14.27 -20.26 -11.23
C GLY A 73 14.16 -19.96 -9.73
N SER A 74 13.70 -18.79 -9.35
CA SER A 74 13.44 -18.41 -7.96
C SER A 74 11.94 -18.47 -7.65
N THR A 75 11.58 -19.01 -6.49
CA THR A 75 10.19 -18.96 -6.01
C THR A 75 9.89 -17.57 -5.46
N ILE A 76 8.92 -16.89 -6.06
CA ILE A 76 8.50 -15.54 -5.71
C ILE A 76 7.34 -15.56 -4.72
N TRP A 77 6.41 -16.53 -4.87
CA TRP A 77 5.26 -16.71 -4.01
C TRP A 77 4.85 -18.18 -3.98
N MET A 78 4.23 -18.63 -2.89
CA MET A 78 3.67 -19.97 -2.76
C MET A 78 2.41 -19.95 -1.88
N ALA A 79 1.50 -20.88 -2.16
CA ALA A 79 0.26 -21.06 -1.42
C ALA A 79 0.43 -21.85 -0.10
N GLU A 80 1.64 -22.33 0.20
CA GLU A 80 1.96 -23.13 1.39
C GLU A 80 1.09 -24.39 1.54
N THR A 81 0.82 -25.06 0.41
CA THR A 81 -0.05 -26.24 0.35
C THR A 81 0.73 -27.56 0.28
N THR A 82 2.01 -27.56 0.60
CA THR A 82 2.86 -28.75 0.62
C THR A 82 2.25 -29.84 1.53
N GLY A 83 2.08 -31.04 0.97
CA GLY A 83 1.50 -32.17 1.71
C GLY A 83 -0.02 -32.13 1.89
N LEU A 84 -0.72 -31.12 1.39
CA LEU A 84 -2.19 -31.02 1.47
C LEU A 84 -2.88 -31.70 0.28
N PHE A 85 -2.13 -32.36 -0.61
CA PHE A 85 -2.63 -33.16 -1.73
C PHE A 85 -3.56 -32.35 -2.66
N VAL A 86 -3.14 -31.16 -3.04
CA VAL A 86 -3.90 -30.32 -4.00
C VAL A 86 -4.10 -31.06 -5.30
N GLN A 87 -5.36 -31.17 -5.75
CA GLN A 87 -5.74 -31.86 -6.97
C GLN A 87 -6.34 -30.93 -8.02
N SER A 88 -7.03 -29.87 -7.61
CA SER A 88 -7.67 -28.94 -8.54
C SER A 88 -7.72 -27.53 -7.96
N GLY A 89 -7.86 -26.55 -8.86
CA GLY A 89 -8.11 -25.16 -8.52
C GLY A 89 -9.32 -24.64 -9.28
N GLU A 90 -10.05 -23.69 -8.70
CA GLU A 90 -11.25 -23.11 -9.27
C GLU A 90 -11.32 -21.61 -9.01
N MET A 91 -11.68 -20.81 -10.02
CA MET A 91 -12.05 -19.42 -9.88
C MET A 91 -13.55 -19.31 -9.69
N GLN A 92 -13.99 -18.99 -8.48
CA GLN A 92 -15.42 -18.94 -8.14
C GLN A 92 -16.06 -17.61 -8.57
N GLU A 93 -17.40 -17.61 -8.72
CA GLU A 93 -18.20 -16.41 -9.05
C GLU A 93 -18.22 -15.35 -7.92
N SER A 94 -17.80 -15.71 -6.71
CA SER A 94 -17.58 -14.77 -5.61
C SER A 94 -16.31 -13.93 -5.74
N GLY A 95 -15.40 -14.31 -6.68
CA GLY A 95 -14.05 -13.74 -6.78
C GLY A 95 -13.02 -14.48 -5.92
N ASN A 96 -13.41 -15.59 -5.29
CA ASN A 96 -12.51 -16.44 -4.50
C ASN A 96 -11.82 -17.46 -5.41
N PHE A 97 -10.50 -17.47 -5.46
CA PHE A 97 -9.75 -18.56 -6.06
C PHE A 97 -9.44 -19.61 -4.99
N VAL A 98 -9.84 -20.84 -5.23
CA VAL A 98 -9.75 -21.94 -4.25
C VAL A 98 -8.92 -23.10 -4.77
N LEU A 99 -8.22 -23.79 -3.89
CA LEU A 99 -7.54 -25.05 -4.15
C LEU A 99 -8.21 -26.17 -3.35
N TYR A 100 -8.48 -27.29 -4.01
CA TYR A 100 -9.13 -28.46 -3.44
C TYR A 100 -8.18 -29.65 -3.38
N ASN A 101 -8.32 -30.46 -2.33
CA ASN A 101 -7.72 -31.80 -2.28
C ASN A 101 -8.58 -32.85 -2.98
N SER A 102 -8.15 -34.12 -2.94
CA SER A 102 -8.86 -35.26 -3.53
C SER A 102 -10.28 -35.46 -3.00
N ASN A 103 -10.55 -35.04 -1.76
CA ASN A 103 -11.85 -35.15 -1.10
C ASN A 103 -12.75 -33.93 -1.38
N ARG A 104 -12.33 -33.03 -2.26
CA ARG A 104 -13.00 -31.75 -2.53
C ARG A 104 -13.08 -30.80 -1.33
N ASN A 105 -12.23 -30.97 -0.32
CA ASN A 105 -12.09 -29.98 0.75
C ASN A 105 -11.22 -28.83 0.27
N ILE A 106 -11.61 -27.61 0.61
CA ILE A 106 -10.79 -26.41 0.37
C ILE A 106 -9.56 -26.50 1.29
N VAL A 107 -8.38 -26.48 0.69
CA VAL A 107 -7.11 -26.50 1.40
C VAL A 107 -6.41 -25.14 1.37
N TRP A 108 -6.79 -24.30 0.43
CA TRP A 108 -6.33 -22.90 0.32
C TRP A 108 -7.36 -22.06 -0.44
N GLN A 109 -7.43 -20.78 -0.10
CA GLN A 109 -8.30 -19.83 -0.80
C GLN A 109 -7.77 -18.40 -0.71
N SER A 110 -7.94 -17.62 -1.78
CA SER A 110 -7.51 -16.21 -1.84
C SER A 110 -8.22 -15.32 -0.81
N PHE A 111 -9.46 -15.65 -0.44
CA PHE A 111 -10.23 -14.92 0.55
C PHE A 111 -9.62 -14.96 1.96
N ALA A 112 -8.81 -15.99 2.27
CA ALA A 112 -8.09 -16.09 3.54
C ALA A 112 -6.83 -15.22 3.60
N SER A 113 -6.43 -14.59 2.48
CA SER A 113 -5.24 -13.73 2.39
C SER A 113 -5.55 -12.48 1.57
N PRO A 114 -6.47 -11.61 2.02
CA PRO A 114 -6.87 -10.42 1.27
C PRO A 114 -5.69 -9.45 1.08
N THR A 115 -5.74 -8.65 0.02
CA THR A 115 -4.74 -7.60 -0.23
C THR A 115 -5.28 -6.21 0.16
N ASP A 116 -5.91 -5.51 -0.74
CA ASP A 116 -6.45 -4.15 -0.54
C ASP A 116 -7.97 -4.10 -0.66
N THR A 117 -8.59 -5.18 -1.12
CA THR A 117 -10.01 -5.23 -1.48
C THR A 117 -10.73 -6.35 -0.73
N LEU A 118 -11.96 -6.06 -0.30
CA LEU A 118 -12.93 -7.01 0.23
C LEU A 118 -14.11 -7.10 -0.75
N LEU A 119 -14.45 -8.33 -1.11
CA LEU A 119 -15.56 -8.66 -2.02
C LEU A 119 -16.80 -9.11 -1.23
N PRO A 120 -18.01 -9.12 -1.86
CA PRO A 120 -19.16 -9.80 -1.29
C PRO A 120 -18.84 -11.27 -0.96
N GLU A 121 -19.45 -11.81 0.09
CA GLU A 121 -19.19 -13.15 0.65
C GLU A 121 -17.81 -13.32 1.33
N GLN A 122 -16.85 -12.40 1.12
CA GLN A 122 -15.60 -12.42 1.85
C GLN A 122 -15.76 -11.84 3.25
N GLN A 123 -15.10 -12.44 4.22
CA GLN A 123 -15.15 -12.04 5.62
C GLN A 123 -13.80 -11.49 6.07
N LEU A 124 -13.81 -10.28 6.64
CA LEU A 124 -12.65 -9.72 7.32
C LEU A 124 -12.77 -10.04 8.82
N THR A 125 -11.91 -10.94 9.29
CA THR A 125 -11.82 -11.36 10.69
C THR A 125 -10.76 -10.55 11.44
N GLU A 126 -10.61 -10.76 12.75
CA GLU A 126 -9.60 -10.05 13.56
C GLU A 126 -8.15 -10.33 13.13
N THR A 127 -7.91 -11.49 12.53
CA THR A 127 -6.57 -11.90 12.07
C THR A 127 -6.22 -11.37 10.68
N LEU A 128 -7.21 -10.85 9.96
CA LEU A 128 -7.04 -10.37 8.59
C LEU A 128 -7.02 -8.83 8.55
N ASN A 129 -6.34 -8.31 7.56
CA ASN A 129 -6.31 -6.87 7.28
C ASN A 129 -6.28 -6.61 5.78
N LEU A 130 -6.85 -5.48 5.38
CA LEU A 130 -6.61 -4.93 4.05
C LEU A 130 -5.47 -3.92 4.15
N THR A 131 -4.58 -3.90 3.14
CA THR A 131 -3.45 -2.96 3.07
C THR A 131 -3.43 -2.27 1.73
N SER A 132 -3.32 -0.95 1.73
CA SER A 132 -3.37 -0.11 0.53
C SER A 132 -2.22 -0.38 -0.45
N TRP A 133 -2.35 0.13 -1.67
CA TRP A 133 -1.21 0.32 -2.56
C TRP A 133 -0.30 1.43 -2.04
N ASN A 134 0.93 1.43 -2.47
CA ASN A 134 1.91 2.48 -2.16
C ASN A 134 1.57 3.81 -2.85
N SER A 135 1.09 3.75 -4.11
CA SER A 135 0.58 4.90 -4.84
C SER A 135 -0.46 4.48 -5.90
N SER A 136 -1.05 5.43 -6.60
CA SER A 136 -2.00 5.16 -7.70
C SER A 136 -1.40 4.39 -8.87
N THR A 137 -0.07 4.31 -8.98
CA THR A 137 0.66 3.63 -10.05
C THR A 137 1.62 2.55 -9.55
N ASP A 138 1.70 2.36 -8.23
CA ASP A 138 2.57 1.39 -7.58
C ASP A 138 1.74 0.50 -6.67
N VAL A 139 1.54 -0.75 -7.10
CA VAL A 139 0.70 -1.75 -6.41
C VAL A 139 1.37 -2.37 -5.18
N SER A 140 2.66 -2.09 -4.93
CA SER A 140 3.37 -2.60 -3.75
C SER A 140 2.68 -2.16 -2.46
N THR A 141 3.01 -2.83 -1.37
CA THR A 141 2.41 -2.60 -0.06
C THR A 141 2.59 -1.17 0.40
N GLY A 142 1.49 -0.48 0.63
CA GLY A 142 1.44 0.91 1.09
C GLY A 142 1.41 1.04 2.61
N HIS A 143 1.21 2.27 3.05
CA HIS A 143 1.30 2.65 4.46
C HIS A 143 -0.03 2.57 5.23
N TYR A 144 -1.14 2.27 4.57
CA TYR A 144 -2.46 2.27 5.21
C TYR A 144 -3.01 0.87 5.35
N SER A 145 -3.69 0.60 6.47
CA SER A 145 -4.36 -0.67 6.70
C SER A 145 -5.73 -0.49 7.34
N LEU A 146 -6.68 -1.32 6.92
CA LEU A 146 -7.98 -1.51 7.56
C LEU A 146 -7.93 -2.83 8.32
N LYS A 147 -8.11 -2.79 9.63
CA LYS A 147 -8.12 -3.99 10.49
C LYS A 147 -8.97 -3.80 11.71
N MET A 148 -9.35 -4.88 12.35
CA MET A 148 -9.94 -4.83 13.68
C MET A 148 -8.86 -4.57 14.73
N VAL A 149 -9.17 -3.69 15.67
CA VAL A 149 -8.30 -3.32 16.80
C VAL A 149 -9.04 -3.65 18.09
N ARG A 150 -8.46 -4.60 18.83
CA ARG A 150 -8.95 -5.00 20.15
C ARG A 150 -8.34 -4.11 21.22
N THR A 151 -9.17 -3.59 22.10
CA THR A 151 -8.79 -2.93 23.35
C THR A 151 -9.17 -3.83 24.53
N PRO A 152 -8.79 -3.51 25.78
CA PRO A 152 -9.23 -4.30 26.94
C PRO A 152 -10.75 -4.39 27.13
N VAL A 153 -11.51 -3.43 26.59
CA VAL A 153 -12.95 -3.31 26.81
C VAL A 153 -13.80 -3.40 25.54
N SER A 154 -13.17 -3.39 24.36
CA SER A 154 -13.91 -3.33 23.10
C SER A 154 -13.11 -3.82 21.89
N LEU A 155 -13.84 -4.06 20.80
CA LEU A 155 -13.30 -4.33 19.47
C LEU A 155 -13.92 -3.37 18.46
N LYS A 156 -13.09 -2.79 17.59
CA LYS A 156 -13.55 -1.88 16.55
C LYS A 156 -12.78 -2.03 15.26
N LEU A 157 -13.43 -1.75 14.13
CA LEU A 157 -12.76 -1.61 12.85
C LEU A 157 -12.03 -0.26 12.81
N ALA A 158 -10.78 -0.24 12.36
CA ALA A 158 -9.98 0.98 12.35
C ALA A 158 -9.13 1.12 11.10
N LEU A 159 -8.98 2.36 10.63
CA LEU A 159 -7.98 2.74 9.64
C LEU A 159 -6.72 3.22 10.34
N ASN A 160 -5.60 2.62 9.95
CA ASN A 160 -4.31 2.88 10.54
C ASN A 160 -3.32 3.35 9.48
N TYR A 161 -2.48 4.31 9.86
CA TYR A 161 -1.31 4.73 9.12
C TYR A 161 -0.06 4.17 9.79
N ASN A 162 0.76 3.46 9.03
CA ASN A 162 2.04 2.92 9.46
C ASN A 162 3.14 3.86 8.96
N ALA A 163 3.79 4.56 9.88
CA ALA A 163 4.86 5.49 9.50
C ALA A 163 6.03 4.75 8.83
N PRO A 164 6.70 5.35 7.82
CA PRO A 164 7.79 4.69 7.06
C PRO A 164 8.95 4.20 7.94
N SER A 165 9.14 4.76 9.13
CA SER A 165 10.13 4.29 10.11
C SER A 165 9.84 2.88 10.67
N GLY A 166 8.69 2.28 10.32
CA GLY A 166 8.30 0.91 10.70
C GLY A 166 7.97 0.68 12.18
N SER A 167 8.26 1.64 13.06
CA SER A 167 8.13 1.48 14.52
C SER A 167 6.83 2.06 15.11
N SER A 168 6.01 2.72 14.30
CA SER A 168 4.88 3.49 14.83
C SER A 168 3.68 3.45 13.88
N ASN A 169 2.51 3.15 14.45
CA ASN A 169 1.23 3.24 13.77
C ASN A 169 0.31 4.24 14.48
N TYR A 170 -0.67 4.74 13.74
CA TYR A 170 -1.68 5.67 14.26
C TYR A 170 -3.05 5.36 13.65
N SER A 171 -4.05 5.10 14.51
CA SER A 171 -5.45 4.95 14.09
C SER A 171 -6.09 6.32 13.95
N TYR A 172 -6.53 6.69 12.76
CA TYR A 172 -7.10 8.01 12.46
C TYR A 172 -8.60 7.97 12.18
N TRP A 173 -9.19 6.79 11.99
CA TRP A 173 -10.62 6.57 11.84
C TRP A 173 -11.03 5.26 12.52
N SER A 174 -12.24 5.20 13.04
CA SER A 174 -12.84 3.98 13.55
C SER A 174 -14.32 3.88 13.18
N GLY A 175 -14.74 2.68 12.86
CA GLY A 175 -16.12 2.27 12.68
C GLY A 175 -16.83 2.06 14.02
N PRO A 176 -17.98 1.38 14.01
CA PRO A 176 -18.70 0.99 15.20
C PRO A 176 -17.82 0.18 16.17
N GLU A 177 -18.12 0.26 17.44
CA GLU A 177 -17.40 -0.39 18.52
C GLU A 177 -18.30 -1.44 19.18
N ILE A 178 -17.78 -2.65 19.36
CA ILE A 178 -18.44 -3.74 20.07
C ILE A 178 -17.75 -3.89 21.43
N PHE A 179 -18.53 -3.79 22.50
CA PHE A 179 -18.06 -3.93 23.87
C PHE A 179 -18.10 -5.40 24.31
N GLU A 180 -17.36 -5.77 25.32
CA GLU A 180 -16.97 -7.10 25.78
C GLU A 180 -17.96 -8.26 25.57
N GLY A 181 -17.42 -9.49 25.38
CA GLY A 181 -18.14 -10.76 25.38
C GLY A 181 -18.42 -11.38 24.02
N SER A 182 -17.80 -10.87 22.95
CA SER A 182 -17.99 -11.45 21.60
C SER A 182 -16.88 -12.45 21.29
N ASP A 183 -17.25 -13.71 21.00
CA ASP A 183 -16.31 -14.78 20.68
C ASP A 183 -15.76 -14.63 19.26
N THR A 184 -16.61 -14.21 18.33
CA THR A 184 -16.21 -13.97 16.92
C THR A 184 -16.84 -12.70 16.40
N VAL A 185 -16.02 -11.88 15.75
CA VAL A 185 -16.46 -10.67 15.06
C VAL A 185 -16.00 -10.70 13.61
N VAL A 186 -16.90 -10.37 12.70
CA VAL A 186 -16.65 -10.39 11.27
C VAL A 186 -17.20 -9.13 10.61
N VAL A 187 -16.38 -8.51 9.76
CA VAL A 187 -16.85 -7.45 8.85
C VAL A 187 -17.10 -8.06 7.47
N SER A 188 -18.24 -7.75 6.88
CA SER A 188 -18.66 -8.26 5.58
C SER A 188 -19.32 -7.19 4.72
N LEU A 189 -19.18 -7.37 3.40
CA LEU A 189 -19.94 -6.68 2.37
C LEU A 189 -21.00 -7.65 1.85
N ASP A 190 -22.24 -7.26 1.83
CA ASP A 190 -23.32 -8.06 1.23
C ASP A 190 -23.56 -7.70 -0.24
N HIS A 191 -24.38 -8.50 -0.93
CA HIS A 191 -24.72 -8.28 -2.34
C HIS A 191 -25.59 -7.04 -2.58
N SER A 192 -26.21 -6.50 -1.54
CA SER A 192 -26.95 -5.24 -1.62
C SER A 192 -26.03 -4.01 -1.60
N GLY A 193 -24.74 -4.19 -1.29
CA GLY A 193 -23.78 -3.12 -1.09
C GLY A 193 -23.82 -2.52 0.31
N SER A 194 -24.31 -3.26 1.32
CA SER A 194 -24.24 -2.83 2.71
C SER A 194 -23.01 -3.41 3.41
N ILE A 195 -22.36 -2.60 4.26
CA ILE A 195 -21.20 -2.98 5.06
C ILE A 195 -21.66 -3.18 6.50
N SER A 196 -21.44 -4.37 7.03
CA SER A 196 -21.85 -4.71 8.39
C SER A 196 -20.74 -5.35 9.20
N MET A 197 -20.87 -5.24 10.51
CA MET A 197 -20.05 -5.90 11.51
C MET A 197 -20.99 -6.82 12.32
N SER A 198 -20.85 -8.12 12.11
CA SER A 198 -21.59 -9.13 12.86
C SER A 198 -20.76 -9.68 14.00
N TYR A 199 -21.39 -10.01 15.12
CA TYR A 199 -20.73 -10.58 16.26
C TYR A 199 -21.59 -11.66 16.91
N SER A 200 -20.92 -12.68 17.44
CA SER A 200 -21.52 -13.79 18.17
C SER A 200 -21.19 -13.66 19.66
N ASN A 201 -22.21 -13.60 20.47
CA ASN A 201 -22.17 -13.74 21.92
C ASN A 201 -23.46 -14.46 22.36
N SER A 202 -23.88 -14.33 23.63
CA SER A 202 -25.18 -14.85 24.11
C SER A 202 -26.39 -14.35 23.30
N SER A 203 -26.24 -13.25 22.56
CA SER A 203 -27.22 -12.71 21.60
C SER A 203 -26.48 -12.25 20.33
N ASN A 204 -26.69 -12.94 19.20
CA ASN A 204 -26.10 -12.52 17.92
C ASN A 204 -26.50 -11.08 17.58
N GLY A 205 -25.52 -10.26 17.24
CA GLY A 205 -25.70 -8.86 16.89
C GLY A 205 -25.16 -8.46 15.53
N LEU A 206 -25.73 -7.42 14.96
CA LEU A 206 -25.36 -6.84 13.68
C LEU A 206 -25.31 -5.32 13.82
N LEU A 207 -24.18 -4.72 13.47
CA LEU A 207 -24.00 -3.28 13.39
C LEU A 207 -23.69 -2.88 11.95
N TYR A 208 -24.43 -1.93 11.40
CA TYR A 208 -24.12 -1.40 10.07
C TYR A 208 -23.06 -0.31 10.17
N ILE A 209 -22.01 -0.44 9.35
CA ILE A 209 -21.03 0.61 9.07
C ILE A 209 -21.61 1.53 7.99
N TYR A 210 -22.22 0.91 6.97
CA TYR A 210 -22.98 1.57 5.92
C TYR A 210 -24.13 0.66 5.50
N GLN A 211 -25.33 1.20 5.42
CA GLN A 211 -26.52 0.50 4.97
C GLN A 211 -26.99 1.12 3.65
N ASN A 212 -27.02 0.32 2.60
CA ASN A 212 -27.60 0.75 1.34
C ASN A 212 -29.13 0.80 1.46
N SER A 213 -29.70 1.99 1.34
CA SER A 213 -31.15 2.21 1.43
C SER A 213 -31.90 1.93 0.11
N ASN A 214 -31.18 1.76 -0.99
CA ASN A 214 -31.79 1.43 -2.27
C ASN A 214 -32.21 -0.05 -2.26
N ARG A 215 -33.53 -0.28 -2.23
CA ARG A 215 -34.06 -1.64 -2.36
C ARG A 215 -33.78 -2.13 -3.78
N LEU A 216 -32.85 -3.06 -3.89
CA LEU A 216 -32.67 -3.84 -5.11
C LEU A 216 -33.84 -4.83 -5.26
N GLY A 217 -34.21 -5.16 -6.50
CA GLY A 217 -35.06 -6.33 -6.76
C GLY A 217 -34.41 -7.58 -6.18
N GLU A 218 -35.19 -8.53 -5.69
CA GLU A 218 -34.69 -9.74 -4.97
C GLU A 218 -33.64 -10.56 -5.74
N ASN A 219 -33.41 -10.28 -7.03
CA ASN A 219 -32.47 -11.00 -7.92
C ASN A 219 -31.38 -10.12 -8.55
N GLU A 220 -31.28 -8.84 -8.19
CA GLU A 220 -30.23 -7.96 -8.75
C GLU A 220 -28.95 -8.08 -7.92
N ARG A 221 -27.93 -8.73 -8.48
CA ARG A 221 -26.57 -8.71 -7.95
C ARG A 221 -25.84 -7.49 -8.48
N ILE A 222 -25.44 -6.60 -7.57
CA ILE A 222 -24.57 -5.47 -7.91
C ILE A 222 -23.11 -5.93 -7.81
N LEU A 223 -22.31 -5.65 -8.84
CA LEU A 223 -20.87 -5.73 -8.69
C LEU A 223 -20.40 -4.62 -7.76
N SER A 224 -19.91 -4.99 -6.59
CA SER A 224 -19.44 -4.06 -5.57
C SER A 224 -18.16 -4.56 -4.91
N ARG A 225 -17.39 -3.62 -4.37
CA ARG A 225 -16.16 -3.92 -3.63
C ARG A 225 -15.86 -2.83 -2.62
N ILE A 226 -15.26 -3.20 -1.49
CA ILE A 226 -14.63 -2.27 -0.56
C ILE A 226 -13.14 -2.28 -0.84
N THR A 227 -12.53 -1.09 -1.02
CA THR A 227 -11.08 -0.99 -1.25
C THR A 227 -10.48 0.06 -0.35
N ILE A 228 -9.34 -0.27 0.28
CA ILE A 228 -8.49 0.71 0.93
C ILE A 228 -7.54 1.30 -0.11
N GLU A 229 -7.69 2.59 -0.37
CA GLU A 229 -6.95 3.30 -1.40
C GLU A 229 -5.57 3.78 -0.89
N HIS A 230 -4.69 4.12 -1.82
CA HIS A 230 -3.36 4.65 -1.53
C HIS A 230 -3.38 5.98 -0.76
N ASP A 231 -4.51 6.71 -0.76
CA ASP A 231 -4.73 7.93 0.02
C ASP A 231 -5.19 7.65 1.47
N GLY A 232 -5.27 6.37 1.85
CA GLY A 232 -5.67 5.92 3.18
C GLY A 232 -7.17 5.92 3.43
N ASN A 233 -8.00 6.22 2.46
CA ASN A 233 -9.46 6.13 2.62
C ASN A 233 -9.96 4.75 2.21
N VAL A 234 -11.00 4.28 2.88
CA VAL A 234 -11.75 3.09 2.46
C VAL A 234 -13.00 3.56 1.73
N ARG A 235 -13.20 3.00 0.55
CA ARG A 235 -14.35 3.31 -0.30
C ARG A 235 -15.10 2.06 -0.67
N LEU A 236 -16.43 2.17 -0.63
CA LEU A 236 -17.35 1.23 -1.25
C LEU A 236 -17.61 1.67 -2.68
N TYR A 237 -17.28 0.80 -3.61
CA TYR A 237 -17.51 0.99 -5.03
C TYR A 237 -18.63 0.10 -5.52
N ARG A 238 -19.46 0.66 -6.40
CA ARG A 238 -20.49 -0.04 -7.15
C ARG A 238 -20.28 0.18 -8.64
N TRP A 239 -20.42 -0.89 -9.42
CA TRP A 239 -20.34 -0.79 -10.88
C TRP A 239 -21.65 -0.24 -11.45
N ASP A 240 -21.59 0.83 -12.19
CA ASP A 240 -22.71 1.44 -12.90
C ASP A 240 -22.59 1.14 -14.40
N ALA A 241 -23.27 0.10 -14.85
CA ALA A 241 -23.29 -0.30 -16.26
C ALA A 241 -24.11 0.66 -17.13
N ASN A 242 -25.12 1.33 -16.55
CA ASN A 242 -26.11 2.11 -17.28
C ASN A 242 -25.66 3.56 -17.50
N ASN A 243 -24.78 4.08 -16.66
CA ASN A 243 -24.36 5.49 -16.71
C ASN A 243 -22.85 5.62 -16.93
N GLY A 244 -22.40 5.22 -18.11
CA GLY A 244 -21.01 5.37 -18.54
C GLY A 244 -20.08 4.21 -18.16
N SER A 245 -20.60 3.05 -17.74
CA SER A 245 -19.80 1.84 -17.44
C SER A 245 -18.57 2.16 -16.59
N ARG A 246 -18.78 2.56 -15.35
CA ARG A 246 -17.72 3.00 -14.44
C ARG A 246 -17.99 2.60 -12.99
N TRP A 247 -16.94 2.54 -12.20
CA TRP A 247 -17.05 2.47 -10.76
C TRP A 247 -17.49 3.82 -10.17
N ILE A 248 -18.53 3.80 -9.36
CA ILE A 248 -18.98 4.95 -8.56
C ILE A 248 -18.76 4.66 -7.09
N VAL A 249 -18.50 5.71 -6.32
CA VAL A 249 -18.29 5.61 -4.87
C VAL A 249 -19.64 5.84 -4.19
N ASP A 250 -20.17 4.82 -3.54
CA ASP A 250 -21.42 4.90 -2.78
C ASP A 250 -21.16 5.35 -1.33
N TRP A 251 -19.99 5.00 -0.77
CA TRP A 251 -19.60 5.40 0.57
C TRP A 251 -18.08 5.53 0.71
N ALA A 252 -17.65 6.38 1.64
CA ALA A 252 -16.25 6.55 2.03
C ALA A 252 -16.15 6.75 3.56
N ALA A 253 -15.14 6.08 4.15
CA ALA A 253 -14.93 6.14 5.61
C ALA A 253 -14.49 7.54 6.07
N VAL A 254 -13.62 8.19 5.30
CA VAL A 254 -13.08 9.52 5.62
C VAL A 254 -13.73 10.55 4.68
N SER A 255 -14.58 11.41 5.21
CA SER A 255 -15.26 12.46 4.45
C SER A 255 -14.36 13.68 4.17
N ARG A 256 -13.38 13.96 5.03
CA ARG A 256 -12.42 15.09 4.91
C ARG A 256 -11.03 14.54 4.64
N PRO A 257 -10.51 14.58 3.41
CA PRO A 257 -9.23 13.92 3.05
C PRO A 257 -8.05 14.30 3.96
N CYS A 258 -7.95 15.57 4.37
CA CYS A 258 -6.87 16.01 5.27
C CYS A 258 -6.92 15.41 6.68
N THR A 259 -8.02 14.76 7.09
CA THR A 259 -8.06 14.03 8.37
C THR A 259 -7.51 12.60 8.27
N THR A 260 -6.97 12.22 7.12
CA THR A 260 -6.16 11.00 6.98
C THR A 260 -4.75 11.26 7.51
N ALA A 261 -4.33 10.53 8.52
CA ALA A 261 -2.96 10.62 9.03
C ALA A 261 -1.97 10.23 7.92
N GLY A 262 -0.85 10.94 7.82
CA GLY A 262 0.19 10.62 6.84
C GLY A 262 -0.12 10.94 5.37
N ILE A 263 -1.28 11.53 5.04
CA ILE A 263 -1.59 11.93 3.64
C ILE A 263 -0.55 12.91 3.07
N CYS A 264 0.07 13.69 3.93
CA CYS A 264 1.22 14.56 3.65
C CYS A 264 2.51 14.05 4.33
N GLY A 265 2.62 12.73 4.59
CA GLY A 265 3.68 12.21 5.45
C GLY A 265 3.64 12.87 6.82
N ASN A 266 4.75 13.45 7.24
CA ASN A 266 4.85 14.26 8.47
C ASN A 266 4.56 15.76 8.26
N GLY A 267 4.05 16.17 7.08
CA GLY A 267 3.66 17.53 6.76
C GLY A 267 2.26 17.89 7.25
N ILE A 268 1.78 19.07 6.87
CA ILE A 268 0.47 19.61 7.22
C ILE A 268 -0.40 19.66 5.97
N CYS A 269 -1.56 19.01 6.05
CA CYS A 269 -2.55 19.00 4.98
C CYS A 269 -3.52 20.19 5.11
N LYS A 270 -3.72 20.92 4.02
CA LYS A 270 -4.77 21.92 3.86
C LYS A 270 -5.56 21.62 2.60
N LEU A 271 -6.83 21.92 2.59
CA LEU A 271 -7.64 21.80 1.37
C LEU A 271 -7.54 23.08 0.53
N ASP A 272 -7.40 22.92 -0.77
CA ASP A 272 -7.50 24.03 -1.72
C ASP A 272 -8.99 24.42 -1.95
N SER A 273 -9.21 25.41 -2.81
CA SER A 273 -10.56 25.88 -3.19
C SER A 273 -11.44 24.82 -3.86
N LYS A 274 -10.82 23.73 -4.36
CA LYS A 274 -11.48 22.58 -4.99
C LYS A 274 -11.58 21.37 -4.05
N SER A 275 -11.33 21.57 -2.74
CA SER A 275 -11.32 20.53 -1.71
C SER A 275 -10.28 19.43 -1.95
N LYS A 276 -9.18 19.73 -2.67
CA LYS A 276 -8.08 18.81 -2.88
C LYS A 276 -7.00 19.01 -1.80
N PRO A 277 -6.40 17.93 -1.28
CA PRO A 277 -5.30 18.02 -0.34
C PRO A 277 -4.08 18.74 -0.93
N GLN A 278 -3.56 19.70 -0.16
CA GLN A 278 -2.31 20.40 -0.42
C GLN A 278 -1.38 20.21 0.78
N CYS A 279 -0.16 19.78 0.53
CA CYS A 279 0.82 19.48 1.57
C CYS A 279 1.79 20.64 1.78
N HIS A 280 1.95 21.02 3.04
CA HIS A 280 2.85 22.08 3.48
C HIS A 280 3.78 21.53 4.56
N CYS A 281 5.01 22.01 4.57
CA CYS A 281 5.95 21.68 5.65
C CYS A 281 5.81 22.65 6.81
N PRO A 282 5.95 22.18 8.06
CA PRO A 282 6.11 23.06 9.23
C PRO A 282 7.31 23.99 9.05
N THR A 283 7.25 25.18 9.68
CA THR A 283 8.35 26.14 9.65
C THR A 283 9.65 25.48 10.13
N GLY A 284 10.75 25.73 9.43
CA GLY A 284 12.05 25.11 9.72
C GLY A 284 12.24 23.73 9.07
N SER A 285 11.35 23.35 8.15
CA SER A 285 11.48 22.15 7.34
C SER A 285 11.11 22.41 5.87
N TYR A 286 11.49 21.50 4.97
CA TYR A 286 11.25 21.58 3.54
C TYR A 286 10.73 20.23 3.01
N GLN A 287 10.02 20.22 1.89
CA GLN A 287 9.52 18.99 1.27
C GLN A 287 10.68 18.12 0.81
N LEU A 288 10.61 16.82 1.13
CA LEU A 288 11.57 15.81 0.68
C LEU A 288 11.56 15.69 -0.86
N ASP A 289 10.36 15.70 -1.45
CA ASP A 289 10.15 15.66 -2.89
C ASP A 289 8.90 16.47 -3.23
N SER A 290 9.08 17.56 -3.97
CA SER A 290 7.95 18.43 -4.36
C SER A 290 6.98 17.77 -5.34
N THR A 291 7.40 16.73 -6.05
CA THR A 291 6.54 15.96 -6.97
C THR A 291 5.73 14.88 -6.24
N ARG A 292 6.18 14.48 -5.05
CA ARG A 292 5.55 13.48 -4.18
C ARG A 292 5.40 14.01 -2.75
N PRO A 293 4.49 14.95 -2.52
CA PRO A 293 4.35 15.61 -1.21
C PRO A 293 3.99 14.66 -0.05
N SER A 294 3.44 13.49 -0.36
CA SER A 294 3.15 12.42 0.63
C SER A 294 4.40 11.83 1.29
N LEU A 295 5.59 12.01 0.69
CA LEU A 295 6.85 11.62 1.33
C LEU A 295 7.21 12.50 2.54
N GLY A 296 6.52 13.64 2.71
CA GLY A 296 6.62 14.50 3.87
C GLY A 296 7.76 15.52 3.81
N CYS A 297 8.22 15.89 4.99
CA CYS A 297 9.13 17.01 5.20
C CYS A 297 10.40 16.57 5.92
N LEU A 298 11.53 17.17 5.55
CA LEU A 298 12.79 17.06 6.27
C LEU A 298 13.06 18.35 7.06
N PRO A 299 13.55 18.25 8.31
CA PRO A 299 13.98 19.42 9.04
C PRO A 299 15.18 20.06 8.34
N SER A 300 15.18 21.38 8.26
CA SER A 300 16.30 22.14 7.66
C SER A 300 17.61 21.99 8.46
N ARG A 301 17.50 21.55 9.72
CA ARG A 301 18.60 21.28 10.63
C ARG A 301 18.31 20.05 11.48
N PRO A 302 19.35 19.33 11.94
CA PRO A 302 19.17 18.20 12.85
C PRO A 302 18.38 18.61 14.10
N THR A 303 17.57 17.69 14.61
CA THR A 303 16.94 17.84 15.92
C THR A 303 18.01 17.95 17.00
N PRO A 304 17.75 18.72 18.10
CA PRO A 304 18.71 18.87 19.18
C PRO A 304 19.12 17.52 19.76
N ASP A 305 20.41 17.32 19.94
CA ASP A 305 20.92 16.20 20.72
C ASP A 305 20.95 16.60 22.20
N CYS A 306 20.03 16.07 22.98
CA CYS A 306 19.93 16.30 24.42
C CYS A 306 21.06 15.65 25.24
N ARG A 307 21.97 14.90 24.59
CA ARG A 307 23.07 14.19 25.24
C ARG A 307 24.39 14.98 25.20
N SER A 308 24.42 16.08 24.47
CA SER A 308 25.63 16.91 24.38
C SER A 308 25.77 17.78 25.62
N ASP A 309 26.73 17.48 26.48
CA ASP A 309 27.13 18.25 27.68
C ASP A 309 27.73 19.61 27.36
N ASN A 310 27.78 20.01 26.12
CA ASN A 310 28.28 21.33 25.73
C ASN A 310 27.18 22.37 25.98
N ASN A 311 27.40 23.26 26.94
CA ASN A 311 26.58 24.38 27.37
C ASN A 311 26.24 25.42 26.27
N ALA A 312 26.36 25.10 25.02
CA ALA A 312 26.03 25.92 23.86
C ALA A 312 24.96 25.25 22.98
N SER A 313 23.82 24.90 23.56
CA SER A 313 22.63 24.60 22.72
C SER A 313 22.26 25.85 21.94
N PRO A 314 22.15 25.82 20.62
CA PRO A 314 21.71 26.97 19.85
C PRO A 314 20.38 27.47 20.42
N PRO A 315 20.17 28.78 20.50
CA PRO A 315 18.92 29.33 21.02
C PRO A 315 17.76 28.86 20.11
N TYR A 316 16.76 28.29 20.72
CA TYR A 316 15.54 27.88 20.04
C TYR A 316 14.43 28.91 20.26
N LYS A 317 13.50 28.98 19.31
CA LYS A 317 12.24 29.70 19.47
C LYS A 317 11.07 28.81 19.09
N ILE A 318 9.91 29.14 19.60
CA ILE A 318 8.64 28.53 19.18
C ILE A 318 8.07 29.33 18.00
N MET A 319 7.72 28.62 16.96
CA MET A 319 6.91 29.15 15.85
C MET A 319 5.51 28.62 15.97
N THR A 320 4.53 29.53 15.88
CA THR A 320 3.11 29.23 16.08
C THR A 320 2.40 29.07 14.74
N LEU A 321 1.69 27.96 14.57
CA LEU A 321 0.78 27.72 13.46
C LEU A 321 -0.63 27.60 14.03
N SER A 322 -1.39 28.69 13.91
CA SER A 322 -2.79 28.73 14.36
C SER A 322 -3.65 27.80 13.51
N GLN A 323 -4.80 27.39 14.05
CA GLN A 323 -5.79 26.56 13.34
C GLN A 323 -5.18 25.28 12.76
N THR A 324 -4.25 24.67 13.49
CA THR A 324 -3.54 23.47 13.04
C THR A 324 -3.54 22.43 14.15
N LYS A 325 -4.09 21.25 13.86
CA LYS A 325 -3.97 20.05 14.68
C LYS A 325 -2.85 19.18 14.12
N TYR A 326 -2.04 18.61 15.00
CA TYR A 326 -1.02 17.62 14.62
C TYR A 326 -1.26 16.31 15.37
N TYR A 327 -1.12 15.18 14.68
CA TYR A 327 -1.31 13.88 15.29
C TYR A 327 -0.13 13.52 16.20
N GLY A 328 -0.43 13.13 17.44
CA GLY A 328 0.59 12.78 18.43
C GLY A 328 0.98 11.31 18.40
N GLY A 329 0.03 10.44 18.66
CA GLY A 329 0.25 8.99 18.69
C GLY A 329 1.41 8.59 19.61
N SER A 330 2.28 7.71 19.12
CA SER A 330 3.50 7.25 19.84
C SER A 330 4.58 8.32 19.97
N SER A 331 4.42 9.49 19.35
CA SER A 331 5.34 10.63 19.48
C SER A 331 5.08 11.49 20.71
N ILE A 332 3.97 11.29 21.41
CA ILE A 332 3.64 12.05 22.61
C ILE A 332 4.66 11.76 23.72
N ILE A 333 5.23 12.82 24.29
CA ILE A 333 6.07 12.78 25.49
C ILE A 333 5.18 12.85 26.72
N ALA A 334 4.31 13.88 26.80
CA ALA A 334 3.42 14.13 27.92
C ALA A 334 2.14 14.82 27.48
N ASN A 335 1.10 14.66 28.29
CA ASN A 335 -0.19 15.33 28.16
C ASN A 335 -0.41 16.20 29.40
N TYR A 336 -0.83 17.43 29.18
CA TYR A 336 -1.09 18.42 30.22
C TYR A 336 -2.53 18.89 30.15
N SER A 337 -3.30 18.68 31.22
CA SER A 337 -4.74 19.02 31.30
C SER A 337 -5.04 20.33 32.04
N ASN A 338 -4.04 20.93 32.71
CA ASN A 338 -4.21 22.14 33.53
C ASN A 338 -3.26 23.25 33.07
N ILE A 339 -3.38 23.63 31.81
CA ILE A 339 -2.56 24.73 31.27
C ILE A 339 -3.33 26.03 31.37
N SER A 340 -2.71 27.05 31.97
CA SER A 340 -3.30 28.37 32.20
C SER A 340 -3.44 29.20 30.93
N SER A 341 -2.62 28.93 29.90
CA SER A 341 -2.65 29.70 28.65
C SER A 341 -2.17 28.87 27.44
N MET A 342 -2.59 29.28 26.26
CA MET A 342 -2.16 28.69 24.99
C MET A 342 -0.64 28.83 24.80
N SER A 343 -0.03 30.00 25.14
CA SER A 343 1.42 30.20 25.06
C SER A 343 2.21 29.28 25.98
N GLY A 344 1.66 28.98 27.18
CA GLY A 344 2.29 28.05 28.13
C GLY A 344 2.53 26.64 27.55
N CYS A 345 1.70 26.18 26.59
CA CYS A 345 1.94 24.93 25.88
C CYS A 345 3.20 24.99 25.01
N GLY A 346 3.47 26.14 24.38
CA GLY A 346 4.71 26.38 23.64
C GLY A 346 5.92 26.48 24.55
N ASP A 347 5.79 27.17 25.71
CA ASP A 347 6.88 27.37 26.67
C ASP A 347 7.33 26.05 27.31
N ILE A 348 6.40 25.13 27.61
CA ILE A 348 6.72 23.77 28.07
C ILE A 348 7.60 23.06 27.06
N CYS A 349 7.24 23.11 25.77
CA CYS A 349 8.04 22.49 24.72
C CYS A 349 9.40 23.18 24.55
N LEU A 350 9.46 24.51 24.71
CA LEU A 350 10.72 25.25 24.60
C LEU A 350 11.71 24.86 25.69
N SER A 351 11.22 24.63 26.91
CA SER A 351 12.03 24.25 28.08
C SER A 351 12.45 22.77 28.08
N ASP A 352 11.75 21.89 27.38
CA ASP A 352 12.09 20.47 27.28
C ASP A 352 12.94 20.20 26.04
N CYS A 353 14.20 19.80 26.26
CA CYS A 353 15.15 19.51 25.19
C CYS A 353 14.61 18.39 24.24
N SER A 354 13.94 17.40 24.77
CA SER A 354 13.39 16.27 23.97
C SER A 354 12.17 16.64 23.13
N CYS A 355 11.55 17.80 23.40
CA CYS A 355 10.38 18.26 22.68
C CYS A 355 10.75 18.97 21.37
N VAL A 356 10.17 18.53 20.28
CA VAL A 356 10.30 19.17 18.95
C VAL A 356 9.08 20.02 18.59
N ALA A 357 7.93 19.71 19.17
CA ALA A 357 6.69 20.45 18.94
C ALA A 357 5.68 20.21 20.06
N SER A 358 4.68 21.10 20.18
CA SER A 358 3.53 20.88 21.04
C SER A 358 2.23 21.30 20.34
N VAL A 359 1.13 20.77 20.83
CA VAL A 359 -0.21 21.08 20.32
C VAL A 359 -1.10 21.49 21.46
N TYR A 360 -1.71 22.67 21.34
CA TYR A 360 -2.75 23.14 22.23
C TYR A 360 -4.10 22.99 21.58
N GLY A 361 -5.08 22.56 22.32
CA GLY A 361 -6.46 22.47 21.87
C GLY A 361 -7.46 22.54 23.01
N ILE A 362 -8.74 22.62 22.66
CA ILE A 362 -9.85 22.59 23.61
C ILE A 362 -10.69 21.36 23.30
N SER A 363 -10.83 20.45 24.26
CA SER A 363 -11.70 19.28 24.16
C SER A 363 -12.62 19.22 25.37
N ASN A 364 -13.94 19.07 25.14
CA ASN A 364 -14.96 19.06 26.19
C ASN A 364 -14.84 20.26 27.13
N HIS A 365 -14.63 21.46 26.57
CA HIS A 365 -14.44 22.75 27.29
C HIS A 365 -13.23 22.79 28.22
N LYS A 366 -12.28 21.81 28.10
CA LYS A 366 -11.04 21.81 28.89
C LYS A 366 -9.85 22.03 27.96
N PRO A 367 -8.89 22.89 28.39
CA PRO A 367 -7.65 23.06 27.66
C PRO A 367 -6.80 21.78 27.74
N LEU A 368 -6.24 21.40 26.61
CA LEU A 368 -5.32 20.26 26.47
C LEU A 368 -4.05 20.73 25.80
N CYS A 369 -2.92 20.25 26.29
CA CYS A 369 -1.65 20.39 25.60
C CYS A 369 -0.93 19.04 25.59
N TRP A 370 -0.34 18.70 24.47
CA TRP A 370 0.57 17.56 24.41
C TRP A 370 1.86 17.95 23.71
N THR A 371 2.98 17.42 24.22
CA THR A 371 4.31 17.62 23.68
C THR A 371 4.76 16.42 22.88
N LEU A 372 5.54 16.67 21.82
CA LEU A 372 5.94 15.67 20.83
C LEU A 372 7.46 15.59 20.74
N LYS A 373 8.01 14.35 20.74
CA LYS A 373 9.43 14.06 20.52
C LYS A 373 9.81 13.93 19.03
N SER A 374 8.81 13.75 18.15
CA SER A 374 9.02 13.60 16.71
C SER A 374 7.74 13.93 15.94
N LEU A 375 7.88 14.29 14.66
CA LEU A 375 6.78 14.55 13.76
C LEU A 375 6.66 13.36 12.80
N LEU A 376 5.65 12.48 13.01
CA LEU A 376 5.51 11.23 12.28
C LEU A 376 4.22 11.13 11.47
N PHE A 377 3.10 11.62 12.01
CA PHE A 377 1.76 11.28 11.51
C PHE A 377 1.09 12.40 10.73
N GLY A 378 1.76 13.55 10.63
CA GLY A 378 1.24 14.73 9.96
C GLY A 378 0.21 15.51 10.77
N GLY A 379 -0.27 16.58 10.15
CA GLY A 379 -1.26 17.48 10.72
C GLY A 379 -2.23 17.99 9.68
N PHE A 380 -3.27 18.68 10.12
CA PHE A 380 -4.30 19.25 9.25
C PHE A 380 -4.89 20.53 9.85
N GLN A 381 -5.60 21.28 9.01
CA GLN A 381 -6.27 22.50 9.44
C GLN A 381 -7.47 22.18 10.32
N ASP A 382 -7.46 22.71 11.56
CA ASP A 382 -8.54 22.61 12.54
C ASP A 382 -8.57 23.86 13.42
N LEU A 383 -9.69 24.57 13.43
CA LEU A 383 -9.87 25.85 14.12
C LEU A 383 -9.69 25.77 15.64
N SER A 384 -9.88 24.60 16.23
CA SER A 384 -9.84 24.37 17.68
C SER A 384 -8.43 24.14 18.22
N TYR A 385 -7.42 24.09 17.33
CA TYR A 385 -6.06 23.72 17.72
C TYR A 385 -5.01 24.73 17.26
N THR A 386 -3.93 24.81 18.02
CA THR A 386 -2.72 25.58 17.68
C THR A 386 -1.50 24.67 17.80
N PHE A 387 -0.70 24.64 16.77
CA PHE A 387 0.53 23.84 16.69
C PHE A 387 1.74 24.74 16.88
N PHE A 388 2.61 24.37 17.81
CA PHE A 388 3.86 25.03 18.14
C PHE A 388 5.03 24.16 17.70
N VAL A 389 5.90 24.69 16.86
CA VAL A 389 7.10 23.97 16.42
C VAL A 389 8.36 24.67 16.90
N LYS A 390 9.29 23.90 17.47
CA LYS A 390 10.58 24.38 17.98
C LYS A 390 11.57 24.48 16.83
N VAL A 391 12.10 25.68 16.57
CA VAL A 391 13.06 25.96 15.51
C VAL A 391 14.31 26.61 16.05
N SER A 392 15.49 26.31 15.48
CA SER A 392 16.75 26.90 15.87
C SER A 392 16.85 28.37 15.41
N LEU A 393 17.43 29.22 16.26
CA LEU A 393 17.62 30.65 16.03
C LEU A 393 18.99 30.99 15.42
N ASP A 394 19.77 30.09 14.94
CA ASP A 394 21.10 30.42 14.41
C ASP A 394 21.09 31.63 13.49
N ASN A 395 21.88 32.68 13.85
CA ASN A 395 22.15 33.87 13.05
C ASN A 395 23.13 33.62 11.89
N GLY A 396 23.28 32.37 11.45
CA GLY A 396 24.05 32.03 10.28
C GLY A 396 23.32 32.49 9.01
N THR A 397 23.87 33.51 8.36
CA THR A 397 23.60 33.96 6.99
C THR A 397 22.81 32.95 6.18
N LEU A 398 21.69 33.41 5.66
CA LEU A 398 20.95 32.76 4.57
C LEU A 398 21.93 32.37 3.44
N GLY A 399 22.57 31.24 3.56
CA GLY A 399 23.17 30.60 2.42
C GLY A 399 22.03 30.26 1.46
N ASN A 400 21.89 31.04 0.41
CA ASN A 400 21.09 30.75 -0.76
C ASN A 400 21.48 29.35 -1.23
N HIS A 401 20.83 28.31 -0.74
CA HIS A 401 20.80 27.02 -1.40
C HIS A 401 19.90 27.13 -2.64
N ARG A 402 20.41 27.89 -3.60
CA ARG A 402 20.04 27.77 -5.00
C ARG A 402 20.51 26.37 -5.42
N ALA A 403 19.62 25.62 -6.05
CA ALA A 403 19.98 24.37 -6.73
C ALA A 403 21.30 24.55 -7.49
N PRO A 404 22.19 23.54 -7.56
CA PRO A 404 23.45 23.70 -8.27
C PRO A 404 23.16 23.99 -9.74
N ALA A 405 23.24 25.28 -10.09
CA ALA A 405 23.32 25.69 -11.47
C ALA A 405 24.73 25.35 -11.95
N SER A 406 24.81 24.61 -13.05
CA SER A 406 26.03 24.31 -13.77
C SER A 406 26.92 25.57 -13.92
N SER A 407 28.00 25.62 -13.16
CA SER A 407 29.04 26.64 -13.35
C SER A 407 29.92 26.23 -14.52
N ALA A 408 29.87 27.02 -15.60
CA ALA A 408 30.86 26.99 -16.65
C ALA A 408 32.19 27.57 -16.12
N PRO A 409 33.36 26.96 -16.38
CA PRO A 409 34.64 27.53 -15.98
C PRO A 409 35.14 28.55 -17.00
N SER A 410 35.53 29.73 -16.49
CA SER A 410 36.23 30.72 -17.27
C SER A 410 37.68 30.30 -17.56
N SER A 411 38.08 30.58 -18.78
CA SER A 411 39.32 30.43 -19.49
C SER A 411 40.64 30.57 -18.68
N ASN A 412 41.46 29.52 -18.75
CA ASN A 412 42.90 29.62 -18.93
C ASN A 412 43.35 28.47 -19.84
N ARG A 413 43.37 28.77 -21.11
CA ARG A 413 43.70 27.84 -22.17
C ARG A 413 44.84 28.43 -23.00
N GLU A 414 45.99 27.80 -22.91
CA GLU A 414 46.83 27.73 -24.15
C GLU A 414 48.11 26.89 -24.08
N LYS A 415 48.46 26.20 -23.01
CA LYS A 415 49.72 25.41 -23.00
C LYS A 415 49.59 23.90 -22.75
N GLU A 416 48.41 23.33 -22.71
CA GLU A 416 48.23 21.88 -22.45
C GLU A 416 47.70 21.08 -23.63
N LYS A 417 47.54 21.68 -24.79
CA LYS A 417 46.87 21.05 -25.98
C LYS A 417 47.69 19.95 -26.72
N SER A 418 48.96 19.76 -26.37
CA SER A 418 49.79 18.81 -27.12
C SER A 418 49.95 17.44 -26.43
N ARG A 419 49.88 17.35 -25.10
CA ARG A 419 49.99 16.07 -24.37
C ARG A 419 48.64 15.35 -24.23
N LEU A 420 47.53 16.08 -24.28
CA LEU A 420 46.21 15.51 -24.10
C LEU A 420 45.73 14.66 -25.31
N LYS A 421 46.16 15.01 -26.54
CA LYS A 421 45.73 14.28 -27.76
C LYS A 421 46.24 12.81 -27.83
N MET A 422 47.41 12.53 -27.28
CA MET A 422 47.95 11.15 -27.29
C MET A 422 47.34 10.28 -26.19
N ILE A 423 46.99 10.87 -25.05
CA ILE A 423 46.36 10.13 -23.95
C ILE A 423 44.88 9.82 -24.30
N VAL A 424 44.18 10.77 -24.96
CA VAL A 424 42.78 10.58 -25.36
C VAL A 424 42.62 9.50 -26.45
N LEU A 425 43.59 9.39 -27.38
CA LEU A 425 43.51 8.35 -28.42
C LEU A 425 43.75 6.94 -27.84
N GLY A 426 44.66 6.79 -26.88
CA GLY A 426 44.91 5.51 -26.20
C GLY A 426 43.76 5.08 -25.27
N THR A 427 43.13 6.03 -24.60
CA THR A 427 41.97 5.74 -23.73
C THR A 427 40.73 5.39 -24.55
N VAL A 428 40.49 6.05 -25.69
CA VAL A 428 39.33 5.74 -26.57
C VAL A 428 39.46 4.34 -27.17
N LEU A 429 40.62 3.94 -27.62
CA LEU A 429 40.87 2.58 -28.15
C LEU A 429 40.79 1.52 -27.06
N GLY A 430 41.30 1.80 -25.86
CA GLY A 430 41.21 0.90 -24.72
C GLY A 430 39.77 0.74 -24.20
N THR A 431 39.01 1.83 -24.11
CA THR A 431 37.60 1.77 -23.71
C THR A 431 36.72 1.08 -24.76
N ALA A 432 37.00 1.29 -26.07
CA ALA A 432 36.27 0.59 -27.14
C ALA A 432 36.51 -0.93 -27.09
N PHE A 433 37.74 -1.34 -26.80
CA PHE A 433 38.06 -2.77 -26.66
C PHE A 433 37.40 -3.40 -25.42
N VAL A 434 37.43 -2.70 -24.29
CA VAL A 434 36.73 -3.14 -23.06
C VAL A 434 35.22 -3.19 -23.28
N LEU A 435 34.64 -2.20 -23.95
CA LEU A 435 33.20 -2.20 -24.28
C LEU A 435 32.86 -3.35 -25.23
N CYS A 436 33.72 -3.70 -26.18
CA CYS A 436 33.50 -4.83 -27.07
C CYS A 436 33.51 -6.16 -26.30
N LEU A 437 34.45 -6.33 -25.35
CA LEU A 437 34.47 -7.50 -24.46
C LEU A 437 33.23 -7.54 -23.55
N PHE A 438 32.81 -6.42 -23.02
CA PHE A 438 31.56 -6.34 -22.27
C PHE A 438 30.35 -6.67 -23.14
N CYS A 439 30.26 -6.16 -24.37
CA CYS A 439 29.20 -6.53 -25.30
C CYS A 439 29.17 -8.02 -25.62
N LEU A 440 30.33 -8.63 -25.86
CA LEU A 440 30.44 -10.08 -26.08
C LEU A 440 30.05 -10.87 -24.82
N PHE A 441 30.45 -10.39 -23.63
CA PHE A 441 30.06 -11.00 -22.37
C PHE A 441 28.56 -10.89 -22.13
N PHE A 442 27.97 -9.71 -22.35
CA PHE A 442 26.51 -9.51 -22.20
C PHE A 442 25.73 -10.27 -23.29
N LEU A 443 26.23 -10.35 -24.53
CA LEU A 443 25.62 -11.19 -25.57
C LEU A 443 25.67 -12.68 -25.18
N SER A 444 26.79 -13.14 -24.65
CA SER A 444 26.89 -14.51 -24.15
C SER A 444 25.99 -14.77 -22.96
N GLN A 445 25.90 -13.84 -22.03
CA GLN A 445 24.96 -13.87 -20.89
C GLN A 445 23.50 -13.79 -21.36
N HIS A 446 23.22 -12.96 -22.38
CA HIS A 446 21.88 -12.87 -22.95
C HIS A 446 21.46 -14.16 -23.64
N ILE A 447 22.35 -14.75 -24.46
CA ILE A 447 22.12 -16.06 -25.09
C ILE A 447 21.97 -17.15 -24.02
N TYR A 448 22.80 -17.12 -22.97
CA TYR A 448 22.70 -18.05 -21.84
C TYR A 448 21.38 -17.85 -21.06
N LYS A 449 20.98 -16.60 -20.81
CA LYS A 449 19.69 -16.27 -20.17
C LYS A 449 18.49 -16.62 -21.04
N GLU A 450 18.57 -16.42 -22.36
CA GLU A 450 17.51 -16.86 -23.28
C GLU A 450 17.40 -18.38 -23.34
N LYS A 451 18.54 -19.07 -23.36
CA LYS A 451 18.58 -20.53 -23.27
C LYS A 451 18.02 -21.02 -21.93
N LYS A 452 18.34 -20.32 -20.82
CA LYS A 452 17.82 -20.63 -19.48
C LYS A 452 16.34 -20.26 -19.32
N ARG A 453 15.86 -19.13 -19.92
CA ARG A 453 14.45 -18.75 -19.95
C ARG A 453 13.57 -19.74 -20.72
N ASN A 454 14.09 -20.22 -21.85
CA ASN A 454 13.39 -21.27 -22.60
C ASN A 454 13.45 -22.63 -21.89
N PHE A 455 14.43 -22.84 -20.98
CA PHE A 455 14.56 -24.07 -20.18
C PHE A 455 13.77 -24.02 -18.88
N GLY A 456 13.51 -22.85 -18.31
CA GLY A 456 12.83 -22.72 -17.00
C GLY A 456 11.36 -23.15 -16.99
N CYS A 457 10.64 -23.00 -18.10
CA CYS A 457 9.28 -23.55 -18.25
C CYS A 457 9.22 -24.85 -19.06
N PHE A 458 10.29 -25.23 -19.78
CA PHE A 458 10.27 -26.38 -20.68
C PHE A 458 10.96 -27.63 -20.13
N ASN A 459 11.85 -27.55 -19.15
CA ASN A 459 12.61 -28.72 -18.68
C ASN A 459 11.97 -29.51 -17.54
N PHE A 460 10.73 -29.20 -17.14
CA PHE A 460 9.93 -30.10 -16.29
C PHE A 460 8.92 -30.95 -17.08
N TYR A 461 8.98 -30.92 -18.42
CA TYR A 461 8.23 -31.84 -19.28
C TYR A 461 9.03 -33.11 -19.59
N SER A 462 9.24 -33.90 -18.55
CA SER A 462 9.37 -35.33 -18.76
C SER A 462 8.21 -35.97 -17.99
N TRP A 463 7.17 -36.33 -18.77
CA TRP A 463 6.18 -37.32 -18.40
C TRP A 463 5.22 -37.04 -17.23
N TYR A 464 4.49 -35.92 -17.23
CA TYR A 464 3.07 -35.99 -16.84
C TYR A 464 2.38 -34.70 -17.29
N SER A 465 1.44 -34.85 -18.22
CA SER A 465 0.51 -33.78 -18.63
C SER A 465 -0.19 -33.19 -17.40
N CYS A 466 0.04 -31.92 -17.16
CA CYS A 466 -0.74 -31.14 -16.19
C CYS A 466 -2.15 -30.96 -16.76
N LYS A 467 -3.03 -31.95 -16.59
CA LYS A 467 -4.46 -31.81 -16.80
C LYS A 467 -5.06 -31.16 -15.56
N ILE A 468 -4.95 -29.85 -15.44
CA ILE A 468 -5.87 -29.08 -14.60
C ILE A 468 -7.13 -28.93 -15.47
N PHE A 469 -8.22 -29.58 -15.06
CA PHE A 469 -9.48 -29.61 -15.82
C PHE A 469 -10.08 -28.21 -15.89
N LEU A 470 -10.12 -27.65 -17.10
CA LEU A 470 -11.07 -26.59 -17.43
C LEU A 470 -12.46 -27.23 -17.50
N ARG A 471 -13.25 -27.06 -16.46
CA ARG A 471 -14.68 -27.43 -16.54
C ARG A 471 -15.41 -26.26 -17.20
N ARG A 472 -15.71 -26.43 -18.47
CA ARG A 472 -16.75 -25.67 -19.16
C ARG A 472 -18.06 -26.38 -18.83
N SER A 473 -18.89 -25.78 -18.00
CA SER A 473 -20.29 -26.18 -17.89
C SER A 473 -21.03 -25.54 -19.06
N ALA A 474 -21.30 -26.33 -20.07
CA ALA A 474 -22.37 -26.06 -21.01
C ALA A 474 -23.10 -27.41 -21.15
N ASP A 475 -24.40 -27.39 -20.94
CA ASP A 475 -25.28 -28.53 -21.17
C ASP A 475 -24.98 -29.23 -22.50
N GLY A 476 -24.80 -30.55 -22.45
CA GLY A 476 -24.68 -31.38 -23.62
C GLY A 476 -23.58 -32.43 -23.49
N ASP A 477 -24.04 -33.66 -23.22
CA ASP A 477 -23.30 -34.90 -23.23
C ASP A 477 -22.11 -34.93 -24.20
N GLN A 478 -20.88 -35.01 -23.68
CA GLN A 478 -19.78 -35.70 -24.34
C GLN A 478 -18.87 -36.31 -23.27
N GLN A 479 -19.03 -37.60 -23.05
CA GLN A 479 -18.03 -38.46 -22.43
C GLN A 479 -16.76 -38.45 -23.28
N PHE A 480 -15.66 -37.98 -22.71
CA PHE A 480 -14.35 -38.27 -23.26
C PHE A 480 -13.74 -39.46 -22.54
N GLN A 481 -13.69 -40.58 -23.27
CA GLN A 481 -12.94 -41.76 -22.92
C GLN A 481 -11.42 -41.40 -22.92
N THR A 482 -10.75 -41.79 -21.86
CA THR A 482 -9.29 -41.79 -21.78
C THR A 482 -8.78 -43.00 -22.55
N GLU A 483 -8.20 -42.81 -23.72
CA GLU A 483 -7.30 -43.81 -24.31
C GLU A 483 -5.87 -43.50 -23.83
N ALA A 484 -5.33 -44.45 -23.07
CA ALA A 484 -3.91 -44.54 -22.79
C ALA A 484 -3.22 -45.16 -24.02
N TRP A 485 -2.25 -44.46 -24.57
CA TRP A 485 -1.30 -45.05 -25.51
C TRP A 485 0.02 -45.31 -24.79
N ASN A 486 0.48 -46.56 -24.96
CA ASN A 486 1.77 -47.11 -24.50
C ASN A 486 2.99 -46.31 -24.98
#